data_098c0c4302c7f72d7750f28362e39f71
#
_entry.id   098c0c4302c7f72d7750f28362e39f71
#
_cell.length_a   1.000
_cell.length_b   1.000
_cell.length_c   1.000
_cell.angle_alpha   90.00
_cell.angle_beta   90.00
_cell.angle_gamma   90.00
#
_symmetry.space_group_name_H-M   'P 1'
#
loop_
_entity.id
_entity.type
_entity.pdbx_description
1 polymer ?
#
loop_
_entity_poly.entity_id
_entity_poly.type
_entity_poly.pdbx_seq_one_letter_code
_entity_poly.pdbx_strand_id
1 'polypeptide(L)'
;MRCWHGLLLWLTALSAGAAPLTLEVQDAAGRPLAGAVVFLESAAARRQVRPLAQAEMGQQGKAFVPDVLVVPVGTAVDFPNRDTVRHHVYSFSPAKKFELKLYIGTPAKPVVFDQPGVVVLGCNIHDHMVGWVLVVDTPYHAQTGADGRAVLDAPPGRYRLRSWHAGLPVGAPALEQALTLTDAAQTATVRMSGVRP
;
A
#
# COMPACT_ATOMS: atom_id res chain seq x y z
N MET A 1 28.47 -26.33 55.63
CA MET A 1 27.41 -25.57 55.04
C MET A 1 28.02 -24.66 53.96
N ARG A 2 27.86 -24.97 52.65
CA ARG A 2 28.42 -24.19 51.55
C ARG A 2 27.24 -23.54 50.83
N CYS A 3 27.07 -22.22 51.02
CA CYS A 3 26.08 -21.44 50.28
C CYS A 3 26.56 -21.18 48.86
N TRP A 4 25.86 -21.73 47.88
CA TRP A 4 26.03 -21.39 46.48
C TRP A 4 25.13 -20.18 46.16
N HIS A 5 25.76 -19.04 45.88
CA HIS A 5 25.06 -17.88 45.34
C HIS A 5 25.00 -18.04 43.82
N GLY A 6 23.85 -18.43 43.34
CA GLY A 6 23.58 -18.45 41.89
C GLY A 6 23.45 -17.02 41.36
N LEU A 7 24.38 -16.62 40.51
CA LEU A 7 24.32 -15.34 39.77
C LEU A 7 23.34 -15.47 38.60
N LEU A 8 22.12 -14.92 38.74
CA LEU A 8 21.16 -14.80 37.63
C LEU A 8 21.66 -13.69 36.68
N LEU A 9 22.18 -14.08 35.52
CA LEU A 9 22.43 -13.16 34.42
C LEU A 9 21.08 -12.82 33.76
N TRP A 10 20.63 -11.58 33.94
CA TRP A 10 19.52 -11.02 33.18
C TRP A 10 20.04 -10.66 31.79
N LEU A 11 19.67 -11.45 30.75
CA LEU A 11 19.82 -11.06 29.38
C LEU A 11 18.76 -9.99 29.07
N THR A 12 19.17 -8.73 29.05
CA THR A 12 18.34 -7.66 28.45
C THR A 12 18.36 -7.84 26.93
N ALA A 13 17.26 -8.34 26.37
CA ALA A 13 17.03 -8.29 24.93
C ALA A 13 16.90 -6.80 24.54
N LEU A 14 17.93 -6.24 23.90
CA LEU A 14 17.79 -4.97 23.20
C LEU A 14 16.75 -5.18 22.10
N SER A 15 15.58 -4.58 22.24
CA SER A 15 14.63 -4.43 21.14
C SER A 15 15.31 -3.53 20.12
N ALA A 16 15.73 -4.06 18.97
CA ALA A 16 16.11 -3.24 17.84
C ALA A 16 14.89 -2.40 17.46
N GLY A 17 14.91 -1.12 17.84
CA GLY A 17 13.86 -0.17 17.47
C GLY A 17 13.81 0.00 15.96
N ALA A 18 12.62 0.14 15.40
CA ALA A 18 12.47 0.56 14.01
C ALA A 18 13.06 1.96 13.86
N ALA A 19 13.94 2.16 12.87
CA ALA A 19 14.46 3.48 12.54
C ALA A 19 13.67 4.07 11.37
N PRO A 20 13.35 5.37 11.37
CA PRO A 20 12.56 5.98 10.31
C PRO A 20 13.36 6.02 9.00
N LEU A 21 12.73 5.53 7.94
CA LEU A 21 13.16 5.69 6.56
C LEU A 21 12.33 6.81 5.92
N THR A 22 12.97 7.93 5.58
CA THR A 22 12.35 8.96 4.75
C THR A 22 12.57 8.63 3.28
N LEU A 23 11.51 8.56 2.51
CA LEU A 23 11.55 8.38 1.06
C LEU A 23 11.20 9.70 0.39
N GLU A 24 12.04 10.13 -0.55
CA GLU A 24 11.81 11.28 -1.42
C GLU A 24 11.52 10.75 -2.83
N VAL A 25 10.26 10.79 -3.24
CA VAL A 25 9.83 10.30 -4.56
C VAL A 25 9.72 11.47 -5.52
N GLN A 26 10.38 11.32 -6.67
CA GLN A 26 10.46 12.33 -7.72
C GLN A 26 10.03 11.77 -9.07
N ASP A 27 9.51 12.62 -9.93
CA ASP A 27 9.30 12.31 -11.35
C ASP A 27 10.63 12.28 -12.14
N ALA A 28 10.55 12.04 -13.44
CA ALA A 28 11.71 12.00 -14.33
C ALA A 28 12.45 13.35 -14.41
N ALA A 29 11.77 14.47 -14.15
CA ALA A 29 12.35 15.82 -14.13
C ALA A 29 12.93 16.21 -12.75
N GLY A 30 12.86 15.33 -11.75
CA GLY A 30 13.33 15.59 -10.39
C GLY A 30 12.34 16.39 -9.54
N ARG A 31 11.10 16.59 -9.98
CA ARG A 31 10.07 17.28 -9.20
C ARG A 31 9.43 16.32 -8.19
N PRO A 32 9.06 16.79 -6.99
CA PRO A 32 8.33 15.98 -6.02
C PRO A 32 7.10 15.31 -6.64
N LEU A 33 6.90 14.02 -6.37
CA LEU A 33 5.78 13.24 -6.89
C LEU A 33 4.83 12.88 -5.75
N ALA A 34 3.71 13.58 -5.66
CA ALA A 34 2.65 13.30 -4.71
C ALA A 34 1.86 12.04 -5.11
N GLY A 35 1.27 11.33 -4.13
CA GLY A 35 0.41 10.18 -4.39
C GLY A 35 1.14 8.89 -4.79
N ALA A 36 2.47 8.89 -4.81
CA ALA A 36 3.23 7.67 -5.05
C ALA A 36 3.11 6.72 -3.83
N VAL A 37 2.81 5.46 -4.07
CA VAL A 37 2.79 4.44 -3.04
C VAL A 37 4.15 3.76 -2.98
N VAL A 38 4.76 3.75 -1.79
CA VAL A 38 6.05 3.12 -1.50
C VAL A 38 5.86 2.02 -0.46
N PHE A 39 6.54 0.89 -0.64
CA PHE A 39 6.41 -0.23 0.29
C PHE A 39 7.67 -1.11 0.31
N LEU A 40 7.95 -1.67 1.50
CA LEU A 40 9.14 -2.48 1.75
C LEU A 40 8.76 -3.95 1.85
N GLU A 41 9.24 -4.76 0.92
CA GLU A 41 8.99 -6.20 0.92
C GLU A 41 10.20 -7.00 1.41
N SER A 42 9.94 -7.97 2.27
CA SER A 42 10.88 -9.02 2.66
C SER A 42 10.13 -10.25 3.15
N ALA A 43 10.80 -11.40 3.24
CA ALA A 43 10.18 -12.60 3.81
C ALA A 43 9.76 -12.41 5.28
N ALA A 44 10.47 -11.57 6.04
CA ALA A 44 10.10 -11.23 7.41
C ALA A 44 8.88 -10.32 7.48
N ALA A 45 8.81 -9.29 6.61
CA ALA A 45 7.67 -8.38 6.51
C ALA A 45 6.38 -9.14 6.14
N ARG A 46 6.46 -10.03 5.14
CA ARG A 46 5.32 -10.86 4.71
C ARG A 46 4.68 -11.64 5.85
N ARG A 47 5.46 -12.20 6.77
CA ARG A 47 4.93 -12.94 7.94
C ARG A 47 4.19 -12.06 8.95
N GLN A 48 4.39 -10.74 8.88
CA GLN A 48 3.77 -9.76 9.78
C GLN A 48 2.51 -9.12 9.19
N VAL A 49 2.20 -9.40 7.93
CA VAL A 49 0.99 -8.86 7.27
C VAL A 49 -0.25 -9.23 8.06
N ARG A 50 -1.11 -8.25 8.26
CA ARG A 50 -2.45 -8.43 8.83
C ARG A 50 -3.44 -7.64 7.98
N PRO A 51 -4.57 -8.24 7.61
CA PRO A 51 -5.65 -7.51 6.93
C PRO A 51 -6.12 -6.33 7.78
N LEU A 52 -6.55 -5.26 7.16
CA LEU A 52 -7.24 -4.18 7.86
C LEU A 52 -8.59 -4.67 8.37
N ALA A 53 -8.97 -4.21 9.56
CA ALA A 53 -10.28 -4.52 10.15
C ALA A 53 -11.43 -3.94 9.33
N GLN A 54 -11.20 -2.79 8.67
CA GLN A 54 -12.15 -2.10 7.82
C GLN A 54 -11.41 -1.34 6.72
N ALA A 55 -11.89 -1.43 5.49
CA ALA A 55 -11.41 -0.64 4.37
C ALA A 55 -12.59 -0.32 3.43
N GLU A 56 -12.52 0.81 2.77
CA GLU A 56 -13.60 1.31 1.94
C GLU A 56 -13.05 2.00 0.69
N MET A 57 -13.66 1.71 -0.45
CA MET A 57 -13.52 2.42 -1.71
C MET A 57 -14.88 2.99 -2.08
N GLY A 58 -15.16 4.21 -1.62
CA GLY A 58 -16.45 4.89 -1.86
C GLY A 58 -16.62 5.33 -3.31
N GLN A 59 -17.85 5.64 -3.68
CA GLN A 59 -18.21 6.26 -4.96
C GLN A 59 -18.97 7.53 -4.65
N GLN A 60 -18.43 8.67 -5.08
CA GLN A 60 -19.02 9.98 -4.85
C GLN A 60 -18.64 10.95 -5.98
N GLY A 61 -19.62 11.70 -6.49
CA GLY A 61 -19.39 12.62 -7.60
C GLY A 61 -18.98 11.93 -8.89
N LYS A 62 -19.41 10.68 -9.11
CA LYS A 62 -19.00 9.82 -10.23
C LYS A 62 -17.49 9.58 -10.27
N ALA A 63 -16.87 9.43 -9.09
CA ALA A 63 -15.47 9.08 -8.92
C ALA A 63 -15.32 8.02 -7.81
N PHE A 64 -14.24 7.25 -7.84
CA PHE A 64 -13.81 6.45 -6.68
C PHE A 64 -13.13 7.34 -5.65
N VAL A 65 -13.42 7.15 -4.36
CA VAL A 65 -12.89 7.96 -3.27
C VAL A 65 -12.44 7.03 -2.11
N PRO A 66 -11.14 6.98 -1.80
CA PRO A 66 -10.03 7.65 -2.50
C PRO A 66 -9.85 7.12 -3.93
N ASP A 67 -9.11 7.81 -4.77
CA ASP A 67 -8.75 7.35 -6.12
C ASP A 67 -7.75 6.18 -6.07
N VAL A 68 -6.89 6.14 -5.07
CA VAL A 68 -5.95 5.05 -4.76
C VAL A 68 -6.15 4.58 -3.32
N LEU A 69 -6.53 3.33 -3.15
CA LEU A 69 -6.63 2.65 -1.85
C LEU A 69 -5.50 1.64 -1.72
N VAL A 70 -4.71 1.74 -0.65
CA VAL A 70 -3.66 0.76 -0.34
C VAL A 70 -4.12 -0.16 0.78
N VAL A 71 -4.08 -1.45 0.55
CA VAL A 71 -4.51 -2.45 1.55
C VAL A 71 -3.53 -3.63 1.65
N PRO A 72 -3.27 -4.15 2.84
CA PRO A 72 -2.60 -5.43 3.01
C PRO A 72 -3.42 -6.60 2.45
N VAL A 73 -2.74 -7.65 1.99
CA VAL A 73 -3.35 -8.90 1.54
C VAL A 73 -4.34 -9.45 2.55
N GLY A 74 -5.50 -9.92 2.07
CA GLY A 74 -6.58 -10.48 2.88
C GLY A 74 -7.60 -9.45 3.37
N THR A 75 -7.40 -8.15 3.10
CA THR A 75 -8.34 -7.11 3.50
C THR A 75 -9.65 -7.21 2.72
N ALA A 76 -10.76 -7.11 3.45
CA ALA A 76 -12.08 -6.96 2.89
C ALA A 76 -12.39 -5.47 2.69
N VAL A 77 -12.80 -5.09 1.47
CA VAL A 77 -13.09 -3.71 1.09
C VAL A 77 -14.56 -3.55 0.76
N ASP A 78 -15.20 -2.60 1.40
CA ASP A 78 -16.56 -2.16 1.08
C ASP A 78 -16.55 -1.15 -0.07
N PHE A 79 -17.62 -1.17 -0.88
CA PHE A 79 -17.79 -0.28 -2.02
C PHE A 79 -19.10 0.52 -1.93
N PRO A 80 -19.28 1.43 -0.95
CA PRO A 80 -20.49 2.19 -0.84
C PRO A 80 -20.63 3.20 -1.98
N ASN A 81 -21.82 3.21 -2.61
CA ASN A 81 -22.21 4.22 -3.57
C ASN A 81 -22.99 5.33 -2.85
N ARG A 82 -22.41 6.53 -2.76
CA ARG A 82 -22.97 7.73 -2.12
C ARG A 82 -23.61 8.69 -3.11
N ASP A 83 -23.59 8.34 -4.39
CA ASP A 83 -24.29 9.13 -5.42
C ASP A 83 -25.78 8.77 -5.49
N THR A 84 -26.56 9.66 -6.09
CA THR A 84 -27.99 9.41 -6.37
C THR A 84 -28.22 8.56 -7.63
N VAL A 85 -27.16 8.24 -8.36
CA VAL A 85 -27.19 7.38 -9.55
C VAL A 85 -26.55 6.03 -9.22
N ARG A 86 -26.95 5.01 -9.98
CA ARG A 86 -26.34 3.68 -9.83
C ARG A 86 -24.94 3.67 -10.41
N HIS A 87 -24.07 2.84 -9.82
CA HIS A 87 -22.76 2.52 -10.37
C HIS A 87 -22.58 1.02 -10.52
N HIS A 88 -21.65 0.66 -11.40
CA HIS A 88 -21.19 -0.70 -11.63
C HIS A 88 -19.69 -0.72 -11.38
N VAL A 89 -19.22 -1.49 -10.42
CA VAL A 89 -17.79 -1.61 -10.12
C VAL A 89 -17.28 -2.93 -10.63
N TYR A 90 -16.20 -2.90 -11.40
CA TYR A 90 -15.56 -4.12 -11.88
C TYR A 90 -14.04 -4.00 -11.93
N SER A 91 -13.38 -5.14 -11.94
CA SER A 91 -11.96 -5.27 -12.24
C SER A 91 -11.69 -6.56 -13.01
N PHE A 92 -10.79 -6.46 -14.00
CA PHE A 92 -10.21 -7.61 -14.73
C PHE A 92 -8.72 -7.82 -14.41
N SER A 93 -8.18 -7.08 -13.44
CA SER A 93 -6.78 -7.19 -13.03
C SER A 93 -6.44 -8.60 -12.55
N PRO A 94 -5.22 -9.13 -12.86
CA PRO A 94 -4.82 -10.47 -12.42
C PRO A 94 -4.90 -10.66 -10.90
N ALA A 95 -4.57 -9.64 -10.11
CA ALA A 95 -4.60 -9.70 -8.65
C ALA A 95 -6.02 -9.82 -8.07
N LYS A 96 -7.05 -9.28 -8.76
CA LYS A 96 -8.45 -9.45 -8.38
C LYS A 96 -9.40 -9.23 -9.55
N LYS A 97 -10.18 -10.26 -9.89
CA LYS A 97 -11.28 -10.16 -10.85
C LYS A 97 -12.59 -10.20 -10.08
N PHE A 98 -13.44 -9.20 -10.27
CA PHE A 98 -14.77 -9.15 -9.66
C PHE A 98 -15.71 -8.18 -10.39
N GLU A 99 -16.99 -8.29 -10.08
CA GLU A 99 -18.05 -7.44 -10.63
C GLU A 99 -19.12 -7.21 -9.56
N LEU A 100 -19.46 -5.93 -9.33
CA LEU A 100 -20.62 -5.50 -8.53
C LEU A 100 -21.59 -4.80 -9.49
N LYS A 101 -22.68 -5.51 -9.85
CA LYS A 101 -23.66 -5.05 -10.83
C LYS A 101 -24.49 -3.90 -10.28
N LEU A 102 -24.75 -2.91 -11.11
CA LEU A 102 -25.53 -1.68 -10.90
C LEU A 102 -26.29 -1.59 -9.57
N TYR A 103 -25.76 -0.80 -8.64
CA TYR A 103 -26.34 -0.64 -7.30
C TYR A 103 -26.33 0.82 -6.80
N ILE A 104 -27.13 1.10 -5.77
CA ILE A 104 -27.09 2.30 -4.92
C ILE A 104 -26.88 1.82 -3.50
N GLY A 105 -26.26 2.63 -2.65
CA GLY A 105 -25.93 2.28 -1.27
C GLY A 105 -24.75 1.33 -1.19
N THR A 106 -24.71 0.49 -0.18
CA THR A 106 -23.59 -0.42 0.08
C THR A 106 -23.98 -1.86 -0.28
N PRO A 107 -23.17 -2.57 -1.09
CA PRO A 107 -23.37 -4.00 -1.33
C PRO A 107 -23.34 -4.81 -0.03
N ALA A 108 -24.14 -5.88 0.03
CA ALA A 108 -24.27 -6.70 1.24
C ALA A 108 -22.99 -7.44 1.65
N LYS A 109 -22.02 -7.57 0.75
CA LYS A 109 -20.76 -8.29 1.01
C LYS A 109 -19.58 -7.48 0.50
N PRO A 110 -18.52 -7.32 1.31
CA PRO A 110 -17.27 -6.72 0.85
C PRO A 110 -16.55 -7.64 -0.15
N VAL A 111 -15.61 -7.06 -0.88
CA VAL A 111 -14.70 -7.79 -1.77
C VAL A 111 -13.37 -8.02 -1.02
N VAL A 112 -12.96 -9.29 -0.88
CA VAL A 112 -11.68 -9.64 -0.26
C VAL A 112 -10.55 -9.58 -1.29
N PHE A 113 -9.48 -8.83 -1.00
CA PHE A 113 -8.28 -8.69 -1.83
C PHE A 113 -7.18 -9.62 -1.32
N ASP A 114 -7.12 -10.83 -1.86
CA ASP A 114 -6.35 -11.97 -1.38
C ASP A 114 -5.03 -12.22 -2.12
N GLN A 115 -4.72 -11.44 -3.15
CA GLN A 115 -3.47 -11.53 -3.91
C GLN A 115 -2.80 -10.16 -4.03
N PRO A 116 -1.46 -10.05 -3.84
CA PRO A 116 -0.75 -8.79 -3.99
C PRO A 116 -0.72 -8.33 -5.45
N GLY A 117 -0.78 -7.02 -5.65
CA GLY A 117 -0.71 -6.41 -6.98
C GLY A 117 -1.60 -5.19 -7.14
N VAL A 118 -1.57 -4.62 -8.32
CA VAL A 118 -2.39 -3.47 -8.70
C VAL A 118 -3.72 -3.96 -9.26
N VAL A 119 -4.81 -3.49 -8.68
CA VAL A 119 -6.18 -3.76 -9.13
C VAL A 119 -6.77 -2.46 -9.67
N VAL A 120 -7.04 -2.41 -10.97
CA VAL A 120 -7.70 -1.28 -11.63
C VAL A 120 -9.21 -1.48 -11.53
N LEU A 121 -9.90 -0.47 -11.06
CA LEU A 121 -11.35 -0.43 -10.96
C LEU A 121 -11.92 0.41 -12.11
N GLY A 122 -13.06 -0.02 -12.63
CA GLY A 122 -13.82 0.72 -13.63
C GLY A 122 -15.31 0.71 -13.34
N CYS A 123 -16.02 1.64 -13.97
CA CYS A 123 -17.48 1.69 -14.01
C CYS A 123 -17.92 1.62 -15.49
N ASN A 124 -18.81 0.69 -15.86
CA ASN A 124 -19.19 0.50 -17.25
C ASN A 124 -20.23 1.51 -17.77
N ILE A 125 -20.72 2.41 -16.92
CA ILE A 125 -21.68 3.45 -17.31
C ILE A 125 -21.12 4.87 -17.18
N HIS A 126 -19.90 5.01 -16.67
CA HIS A 126 -19.16 6.27 -16.59
C HIS A 126 -17.68 6.01 -16.91
N ASP A 127 -17.30 6.13 -18.18
CA ASP A 127 -15.97 5.73 -18.70
C ASP A 127 -14.78 6.42 -18.00
N HIS A 128 -15.00 7.64 -17.48
CA HIS A 128 -13.99 8.39 -16.75
C HIS A 128 -13.80 7.92 -15.29
N MET A 129 -14.68 7.05 -14.78
CA MET A 129 -14.65 6.58 -13.39
C MET A 129 -13.66 5.43 -13.26
N VAL A 130 -12.42 5.77 -12.95
CA VAL A 130 -11.31 4.84 -12.74
C VAL A 130 -10.75 5.03 -11.33
N GLY A 131 -10.35 3.94 -10.68
CA GLY A 131 -9.68 3.93 -9.38
C GLY A 131 -8.75 2.75 -9.25
N TRP A 132 -7.98 2.71 -8.17
CA TRP A 132 -6.99 1.66 -7.95
C TRP A 132 -7.04 1.12 -6.53
N VAL A 133 -6.93 -0.20 -6.41
CA VAL A 133 -6.59 -0.83 -5.12
C VAL A 133 -5.21 -1.45 -5.27
N LEU A 134 -4.25 -0.94 -4.50
CA LEU A 134 -2.91 -1.52 -4.42
C LEU A 134 -2.86 -2.49 -3.24
N VAL A 135 -2.78 -3.78 -3.55
CA VAL A 135 -2.71 -4.85 -2.54
C VAL A 135 -1.25 -5.13 -2.24
N VAL A 136 -0.82 -4.88 -1.00
CA VAL A 136 0.57 -5.03 -0.56
C VAL A 136 0.76 -6.23 0.36
N ASP A 137 1.90 -6.93 0.20
CA ASP A 137 2.26 -8.10 1.01
C ASP A 137 3.30 -7.71 2.10
N THR A 138 3.03 -6.59 2.76
CA THR A 138 3.89 -6.00 3.79
C THR A 138 3.10 -5.05 4.68
N PRO A 139 3.45 -4.93 5.99
CA PRO A 139 2.89 -3.87 6.83
C PRO A 139 3.56 -2.50 6.61
N TYR A 140 4.72 -2.47 5.93
CA TYR A 140 5.53 -1.27 5.75
C TYR A 140 5.22 -0.61 4.42
N HIS A 141 4.20 0.25 4.39
CA HIS A 141 3.79 1.00 3.21
C HIS A 141 3.31 2.40 3.58
N ALA A 142 3.47 3.34 2.67
CA ALA A 142 2.96 4.70 2.80
C ALA A 142 2.71 5.30 1.41
N GLN A 143 1.96 6.39 1.38
CA GLN A 143 1.74 7.21 0.19
C GLN A 143 2.40 8.57 0.38
N THR A 144 3.05 9.10 -0.66
CA THR A 144 3.73 10.39 -0.58
C THR A 144 2.75 11.55 -0.49
N GLY A 145 3.09 12.52 0.35
CA GLY A 145 2.40 13.79 0.44
C GLY A 145 2.67 14.71 -0.77
N ALA A 146 2.15 15.93 -0.72
CA ALA A 146 2.31 16.95 -1.77
C ALA A 146 3.80 17.32 -2.01
N ASP A 147 4.64 17.13 -1.01
CA ASP A 147 6.10 17.36 -1.07
C ASP A 147 6.88 16.15 -1.64
N GLY A 148 6.20 15.10 -2.08
CA GLY A 148 6.80 13.87 -2.59
C GLY A 148 7.45 13.01 -1.50
N ARG A 149 7.18 13.25 -0.21
CA ARG A 149 7.80 12.52 0.90
C ARG A 149 6.85 11.50 1.52
N ALA A 150 7.43 10.38 1.95
CA ALA A 150 6.79 9.37 2.78
C ALA A 150 7.78 8.88 3.85
N VAL A 151 7.27 8.48 5.02
CA VAL A 151 8.07 7.91 6.10
C VAL A 151 7.59 6.50 6.38
N LEU A 152 8.53 5.57 6.52
CA LEU A 152 8.28 4.17 6.87
C LEU A 152 9.11 3.80 8.09
N ASP A 153 8.47 3.19 9.08
CA ASP A 153 9.13 2.62 10.25
C ASP A 153 9.23 1.11 10.07
N ALA A 154 10.43 0.62 9.75
CA ALA A 154 10.68 -0.80 9.55
C ALA A 154 11.96 -1.25 10.26
N PRO A 155 12.02 -2.48 10.78
CA PRO A 155 13.23 -3.02 11.39
C PRO A 155 14.42 -3.02 10.43
N PRO A 156 15.66 -2.96 10.97
CA PRO A 156 16.86 -3.16 10.17
C PRO A 156 16.79 -4.47 9.37
N GLY A 157 17.30 -4.44 8.14
CA GLY A 157 17.27 -5.62 7.28
C GLY A 157 17.39 -5.30 5.80
N ARG A 158 17.35 -6.36 4.99
CA ARG A 158 17.35 -6.25 3.52
C ARG A 158 15.91 -6.27 3.03
N TYR A 159 15.57 -5.30 2.20
CA TYR A 159 14.24 -5.13 1.61
C TYR A 159 14.33 -4.94 0.10
N ARG A 160 13.24 -5.24 -0.58
CA ARG A 160 12.91 -4.70 -1.89
C ARG A 160 12.01 -3.49 -1.65
N LEU A 161 12.51 -2.31 -1.94
CA LEU A 161 11.67 -1.12 -1.98
C LEU A 161 10.93 -1.12 -3.31
N ARG A 162 9.60 -1.09 -3.21
CA ARG A 162 8.71 -0.99 -4.35
C ARG A 162 8.05 0.38 -4.37
N SER A 163 7.85 0.92 -5.56
CA SER A 163 7.15 2.20 -5.75
C SER A 163 6.20 2.13 -6.94
N TRP A 164 5.02 2.67 -6.76
CA TRP A 164 3.97 2.68 -7.76
C TRP A 164 3.21 4.01 -7.73
N HIS A 165 2.66 4.44 -8.88
CA HIS A 165 1.86 5.64 -8.99
C HIS A 165 0.75 5.45 -10.03
N ALA A 166 -0.45 6.03 -9.79
CA ALA A 166 -1.60 5.90 -10.69
C ALA A 166 -1.35 6.46 -12.11
N GLY A 167 -0.43 7.40 -12.25
CA GLY A 167 0.01 7.93 -13.54
C GLY A 167 0.92 7.01 -14.36
N LEU A 168 1.32 5.84 -13.83
CA LEU A 168 2.00 4.82 -14.63
C LEU A 168 1.03 4.21 -15.67
N PRO A 169 1.53 3.67 -16.80
CA PRO A 169 0.69 2.94 -17.74
C PRO A 169 -0.11 1.83 -17.02
N VAL A 170 -1.36 1.64 -17.42
CA VAL A 170 -2.21 0.57 -16.88
C VAL A 170 -1.52 -0.77 -17.08
N GLY A 171 -1.42 -1.55 -16.01
CA GLY A 171 -0.72 -2.84 -15.99
C GLY A 171 0.80 -2.74 -15.80
N ALA A 172 1.38 -1.54 -15.73
CA ALA A 172 2.78 -1.39 -15.39
C ALA A 172 3.05 -1.93 -13.97
N PRO A 173 4.11 -2.73 -13.77
CA PRO A 173 4.50 -3.20 -12.45
C PRO A 173 5.03 -2.04 -11.61
N ALA A 174 4.98 -2.19 -10.28
CA ALA A 174 5.71 -1.30 -9.39
C ALA A 174 7.21 -1.37 -9.69
N LEU A 175 7.89 -0.21 -9.66
CA LEU A 175 9.34 -0.13 -9.76
C LEU A 175 9.97 -0.81 -8.54
N GLU A 176 11.17 -1.33 -8.72
CA GLU A 176 11.86 -2.10 -7.68
C GLU A 176 13.31 -1.67 -7.54
N GLN A 177 13.77 -1.51 -6.30
CA GLN A 177 15.18 -1.33 -5.97
C GLN A 177 15.54 -2.06 -4.68
N ALA A 178 16.77 -2.56 -4.57
CA ALA A 178 17.27 -3.13 -3.33
C ALA A 178 17.54 -2.02 -2.30
N LEU A 179 17.17 -2.27 -1.04
CA LEU A 179 17.40 -1.35 0.07
C LEU A 179 17.84 -2.14 1.31
N THR A 180 18.86 -1.63 2.00
CA THR A 180 19.26 -2.15 3.30
C THR A 180 19.02 -1.08 4.36
N LEU A 181 18.20 -1.40 5.36
CA LEU A 181 17.97 -0.55 6.52
C LEU A 181 18.94 -0.93 7.64
N THR A 182 19.42 0.09 8.34
CA THR A 182 20.21 -0.02 9.57
C THR A 182 19.41 0.48 10.77
N ASP A 183 19.99 0.46 11.96
CA ASP A 183 19.39 1.03 13.17
C ASP A 183 19.36 2.57 13.19
N ALA A 184 19.98 3.24 12.19
CA ALA A 184 19.99 4.68 12.07
C ALA A 184 18.89 5.17 11.12
N ALA A 185 18.36 6.37 11.37
CA ALA A 185 17.48 7.05 10.42
C ALA A 185 18.16 7.22 9.06
N GLN A 186 17.42 6.93 7.99
CA GLN A 186 17.93 6.95 6.61
C GLN A 186 17.01 7.76 5.71
N THR A 187 17.59 8.31 4.65
CA THR A 187 16.83 8.91 3.55
C THR A 187 17.22 8.22 2.24
N ALA A 188 16.23 7.89 1.42
CA ALA A 188 16.45 7.33 0.10
C ALA A 188 15.59 8.07 -0.94
N THR A 189 16.16 8.29 -2.13
CA THR A 189 15.46 8.92 -3.24
C THR A 189 15.00 7.87 -4.23
N VAL A 190 13.73 7.96 -4.64
CA VAL A 190 13.11 7.15 -5.70
C VAL A 190 12.78 8.06 -6.87
N ARG A 191 13.33 7.76 -8.04
CA ARG A 191 12.99 8.47 -9.27
C ARG A 191 12.09 7.61 -10.15
N MET A 192 10.88 8.10 -10.42
CA MET A 192 9.86 7.40 -11.20
C MET A 192 9.75 8.00 -12.60
N SER A 193 10.15 7.24 -13.62
CA SER A 193 9.94 7.58 -15.02
C SER A 193 8.62 7.02 -15.55
N GLY A 194 8.06 7.64 -16.59
CA GLY A 194 6.83 7.17 -17.25
C GLY A 194 5.54 7.50 -16.50
N VAL A 195 5.60 8.26 -15.43
CA VAL A 195 4.43 8.79 -14.75
C VAL A 195 3.85 9.94 -15.58
N ARG A 196 2.57 9.86 -15.91
CA ARG A 196 1.82 10.95 -16.56
C ARG A 196 1.26 11.88 -15.49
N PRO A 197 1.19 13.18 -15.78
CA PRO A 197 0.55 14.16 -14.88
C PRO A 197 -0.91 13.85 -14.65
#